data_f8968ff7911bff360beb490cb0f80d22
#
_entry.id   f8968ff7911bff360beb490cb0f80d22
#
_cell.length_a   1.000
_cell.length_b   1.000
_cell.length_c   1.000
_cell.angle_alpha   90.00
_cell.angle_beta   90.00
_cell.angle_gamma   90.00
#
_symmetry.space_group_name_H-M   'P 1'
#
loop_
_entity.id
_entity.type
_entity.pdbx_description
1 polymer ?
#
loop_
_entity_poly.entity_id
_entity_poly.type
_entity_poly.pdbx_seq_one_letter_code
_entity_poly.pdbx_strand_id
1 'polypeptide(L)'
;LEGGFRGEKLLNVHKAIDYLVESNKKLLGINQKKGSFIDLKGKDVVILGGGDTAMDCNRTAIRQGAKSVTCIYRRDEDNMPGSRKEVINAKEEGVNFVFNSQPIEILGNDKVEAIKTISTRLADPDHNGRRVPIPITNSEKIFNADAVIVAFGFRASPPNWAEDYSINLKQNGLVDVDCHDELDFQTTNPKIFSGGDMVRGSDLVVTAVWEGREAAKSIIKYVHD
;
A
#
# COMPACT_ATOMS: atom_id res chain seq x y z
N LEU A 1 5.11 -3.21 -2.47
CA LEU A 1 5.18 -4.63 -2.82
C LEU A 1 4.94 -4.80 -4.32
N GLU A 2 5.56 -5.80 -4.92
CA GLU A 2 5.36 -6.24 -6.30
C GLU A 2 4.37 -7.42 -6.30
N GLY A 3 3.64 -7.60 -7.41
CA GLY A 3 2.66 -8.68 -7.54
C GLY A 3 3.31 -10.00 -7.90
N GLY A 4 4.47 -9.96 -8.56
CA GLY A 4 5.21 -11.12 -9.01
C GLY A 4 4.62 -11.80 -10.25
N PHE A 5 3.79 -11.08 -11.03
CA PHE A 5 3.20 -11.60 -12.26
C PHE A 5 3.82 -10.94 -13.50
N ARG A 6 3.63 -11.58 -14.65
CA ARG A 6 4.19 -11.12 -15.93
C ARG A 6 3.65 -9.72 -16.30
N GLY A 7 4.52 -8.88 -16.89
CA GLY A 7 4.16 -7.57 -17.43
C GLY A 7 4.31 -6.40 -16.45
N GLU A 8 4.72 -6.61 -15.21
CA GLU A 8 4.90 -5.51 -14.22
C GLU A 8 5.97 -4.48 -14.63
N LYS A 9 6.85 -4.81 -15.59
CA LYS A 9 7.91 -3.93 -16.08
C LYS A 9 7.54 -3.19 -17.37
N LEU A 10 6.35 -3.37 -17.89
CA LEU A 10 5.87 -2.64 -19.07
C LEU A 10 5.77 -1.14 -18.79
N LEU A 11 5.96 -0.33 -19.83
CA LEU A 11 5.70 1.12 -19.70
C LEU A 11 4.26 1.37 -19.27
N ASN A 12 4.04 2.43 -18.50
CA ASN A 12 2.76 2.79 -17.87
C ASN A 12 2.28 1.83 -16.77
N VAL A 13 3.15 0.96 -16.27
CA VAL A 13 2.94 0.28 -14.98
C VAL A 13 3.69 1.06 -13.91
N HIS A 14 2.99 1.52 -12.88
CA HIS A 14 3.53 2.43 -11.86
C HIS A 14 3.31 1.87 -10.45
N LYS A 15 4.24 2.14 -9.55
CA LYS A 15 4.02 1.92 -8.11
C LYS A 15 3.18 3.07 -7.55
N ALA A 16 2.26 2.74 -6.64
CA ALA A 16 1.38 3.73 -6.01
C ALA A 16 2.16 4.89 -5.37
N ILE A 17 3.28 4.59 -4.68
CA ILE A 17 4.07 5.62 -4.01
C ILE A 17 4.68 6.62 -4.99
N ASP A 18 5.22 6.15 -6.11
CA ASP A 18 5.82 7.02 -7.13
C ASP A 18 4.75 7.93 -7.74
N TYR A 19 3.58 7.35 -8.04
CA TYR A 19 2.44 8.08 -8.58
C TYR A 19 1.94 9.18 -7.61
N LEU A 20 1.72 8.84 -6.35
CA LEU A 20 1.21 9.78 -5.34
C LEU A 20 2.22 10.86 -5.00
N VAL A 21 3.51 10.51 -4.86
CA VAL A 21 4.58 11.48 -4.59
C VAL A 21 4.70 12.51 -5.71
N GLU A 22 4.75 12.07 -6.96
CA GLU A 22 4.88 12.99 -8.09
C GLU A 22 3.60 13.83 -8.31
N SER A 23 2.43 13.26 -8.02
CA SER A 23 1.15 13.98 -8.04
C SER A 23 1.12 15.11 -6.99
N ASN A 24 1.54 14.80 -5.75
CA ASN A 24 1.61 15.79 -4.69
C ASN A 24 2.66 16.88 -4.95
N LYS A 25 3.84 16.53 -5.47
CA LYS A 25 4.85 17.51 -5.85
C LYS A 25 4.31 18.51 -6.88
N LYS A 26 3.57 18.00 -7.88
CA LYS A 26 2.93 18.88 -8.90
C LYS A 26 1.90 19.80 -8.25
N LEU A 27 1.05 19.29 -7.37
CA LEU A 27 0.03 20.06 -6.68
C LEU A 27 0.64 21.20 -5.82
N LEU A 28 1.76 20.90 -5.16
CA LEU A 28 2.47 21.83 -4.28
C LEU A 28 3.42 22.76 -5.02
N GLY A 29 3.52 22.68 -6.36
CA GLY A 29 4.44 23.51 -7.15
C GLY A 29 5.92 23.18 -6.90
N ILE A 30 6.25 22.01 -6.40
CA ILE A 30 7.63 21.58 -6.15
C ILE A 30 8.26 21.15 -7.48
N ASN A 31 9.50 21.58 -7.72
CA ASN A 31 10.23 21.20 -8.91
C ASN A 31 10.36 19.68 -9.05
N GLN A 32 9.93 19.19 -10.18
CA GLN A 32 10.00 17.78 -10.55
C GLN A 32 11.08 17.56 -11.62
N LYS A 33 11.67 16.35 -11.64
CA LYS A 33 12.47 15.93 -12.79
C LYS A 33 11.60 15.90 -14.04
N LYS A 34 12.13 16.36 -15.17
CA LYS A 34 11.41 16.32 -16.45
C LYS A 34 10.97 14.88 -16.75
N GLY A 35 9.67 14.67 -16.94
CA GLY A 35 9.08 13.34 -17.24
C GLY A 35 8.77 12.45 -16.03
N SER A 36 8.98 12.90 -14.78
CA SER A 36 8.62 12.11 -13.60
C SER A 36 7.12 12.13 -13.29
N PHE A 37 6.41 13.18 -13.70
CA PHE A 37 4.97 13.28 -13.48
C PHE A 37 4.22 12.26 -14.34
N ILE A 38 3.38 11.46 -13.67
CA ILE A 38 2.54 10.45 -14.29
C ILE A 38 1.19 11.10 -14.61
N ASP A 39 0.99 11.44 -15.89
CA ASP A 39 -0.25 12.04 -16.37
C ASP A 39 -1.24 10.97 -16.79
N LEU A 40 -2.38 10.90 -16.09
CA LEU A 40 -3.45 9.93 -16.34
C LEU A 40 -4.67 10.56 -17.04
N LYS A 41 -4.59 11.84 -17.42
CA LYS A 41 -5.70 12.53 -18.10
C LYS A 41 -6.12 11.79 -19.37
N GLY A 42 -7.42 11.49 -19.49
CA GLY A 42 -8.03 10.85 -20.65
C GLY A 42 -7.70 9.36 -20.82
N LYS A 43 -7.02 8.74 -19.84
CA LYS A 43 -6.61 7.32 -19.89
C LYS A 43 -7.62 6.41 -19.21
N ASP A 44 -7.69 5.17 -19.66
CA ASP A 44 -8.33 4.07 -18.94
C ASP A 44 -7.31 3.51 -17.93
N VAL A 45 -7.60 3.68 -16.64
CA VAL A 45 -6.66 3.37 -15.54
C VAL A 45 -7.16 2.21 -14.71
N VAL A 46 -6.28 1.25 -14.46
CA VAL A 46 -6.54 0.14 -13.53
C VAL A 46 -5.67 0.29 -12.28
N ILE A 47 -6.28 0.21 -11.11
CA ILE A 47 -5.61 0.24 -9.81
C ILE A 47 -5.76 -1.11 -9.13
N LEU A 48 -4.62 -1.69 -8.74
CA LEU A 48 -4.54 -3.02 -8.14
C LEU A 48 -4.33 -2.89 -6.64
N GLY A 49 -5.33 -3.22 -5.87
CA GLY A 49 -5.27 -3.17 -4.41
C GLY A 49 -6.57 -2.72 -3.76
N GLY A 50 -6.66 -2.84 -2.44
CA GLY A 50 -7.89 -2.52 -1.69
C GLY A 50 -7.64 -1.78 -0.37
N GLY A 51 -6.43 -1.29 -0.12
CA GLY A 51 -6.10 -0.48 1.04
C GLY A 51 -6.27 1.02 0.79
N ASP A 52 -6.03 1.84 1.81
CA ASP A 52 -6.17 3.31 1.73
C ASP A 52 -5.27 3.91 0.64
N THR A 53 -4.05 3.38 0.46
CA THR A 53 -3.17 3.79 -0.65
C THR A 53 -3.83 3.57 -2.03
N ALA A 54 -4.60 2.49 -2.21
CA ALA A 54 -5.34 2.27 -3.45
C ALA A 54 -6.48 3.29 -3.60
N MET A 55 -7.15 3.65 -2.50
CA MET A 55 -8.20 4.68 -2.51
C MET A 55 -7.62 6.04 -2.87
N ASP A 56 -6.46 6.40 -2.33
CA ASP A 56 -5.74 7.62 -2.71
C ASP A 56 -5.40 7.65 -4.20
N CYS A 57 -4.89 6.54 -4.75
CA CYS A 57 -4.60 6.42 -6.18
C CYS A 57 -5.86 6.54 -7.04
N ASN A 58 -6.94 5.86 -6.67
CA ASN A 58 -8.23 5.89 -7.36
C ASN A 58 -8.74 7.33 -7.48
N ARG A 59 -8.87 8.02 -6.35
CA ARG A 59 -9.41 9.37 -6.30
C ARG A 59 -8.49 10.39 -6.96
N THR A 60 -7.18 10.23 -6.82
CA THR A 60 -6.20 11.08 -7.51
C THR A 60 -6.31 10.92 -9.03
N ALA A 61 -6.48 9.70 -9.54
CA ALA A 61 -6.64 9.46 -10.98
C ALA A 61 -7.94 10.09 -11.53
N ILE A 62 -9.06 9.96 -10.82
CA ILE A 62 -10.32 10.66 -11.17
C ILE A 62 -10.09 12.18 -11.25
N ARG A 63 -9.47 12.77 -10.23
CA ARG A 63 -9.20 14.21 -10.14
C ARG A 63 -8.20 14.72 -11.16
N GLN A 64 -7.32 13.86 -11.66
CA GLN A 64 -6.46 14.18 -12.80
C GLN A 64 -7.21 14.17 -14.14
N GLY A 65 -8.46 13.69 -14.18
CA GLY A 65 -9.28 13.61 -15.39
C GLY A 65 -9.03 12.33 -16.18
N ALA A 66 -8.75 11.21 -15.52
CA ALA A 66 -8.76 9.90 -16.16
C ALA A 66 -10.12 9.65 -16.84
N LYS A 67 -10.12 8.97 -17.99
CA LYS A 67 -11.36 8.65 -18.72
C LYS A 67 -12.19 7.61 -17.96
N SER A 68 -11.52 6.62 -17.39
CA SER A 68 -12.11 5.67 -16.46
C SER A 68 -11.09 5.23 -15.41
N VAL A 69 -11.58 4.88 -14.22
CA VAL A 69 -10.75 4.30 -13.16
C VAL A 69 -11.43 3.03 -12.66
N THR A 70 -10.72 1.90 -12.75
CA THR A 70 -11.18 0.61 -12.27
C THR A 70 -10.27 0.09 -11.17
N CYS A 71 -10.83 -0.08 -9.97
CA CYS A 71 -10.14 -0.67 -8.83
C CYS A 71 -10.37 -2.18 -8.81
N ILE A 72 -9.32 -2.98 -8.95
CA ILE A 72 -9.41 -4.45 -8.93
C ILE A 72 -8.91 -4.95 -7.58
N TYR A 73 -9.77 -5.71 -6.89
CA TYR A 73 -9.47 -6.26 -5.58
C TYR A 73 -9.80 -7.76 -5.49
N ARG A 74 -8.86 -8.53 -4.91
CA ARG A 74 -8.92 -10.00 -4.88
C ARG A 74 -9.88 -10.60 -3.85
N ARG A 75 -10.48 -9.79 -2.97
CA ARG A 75 -11.52 -10.19 -2.01
C ARG A 75 -12.79 -9.40 -2.28
N ASP A 76 -13.83 -9.64 -1.49
CA ASP A 76 -15.06 -8.86 -1.52
C ASP A 76 -14.89 -7.48 -0.85
N GLU A 77 -15.93 -6.67 -0.91
CA GLU A 77 -15.96 -5.33 -0.34
C GLU A 77 -15.82 -5.35 1.20
N ASP A 78 -16.48 -6.30 1.87
CA ASP A 78 -16.47 -6.38 3.33
C ASP A 78 -15.07 -6.73 3.89
N ASN A 79 -14.25 -7.38 3.09
CA ASN A 79 -12.87 -7.73 3.41
C ASN A 79 -11.83 -6.73 2.86
N MET A 80 -12.24 -5.56 2.39
CA MET A 80 -11.30 -4.50 2.02
C MET A 80 -10.61 -3.92 3.27
N PRO A 81 -9.26 -3.77 3.25
CA PRO A 81 -8.55 -3.14 4.36
C PRO A 81 -8.64 -1.61 4.36
N GLY A 82 -9.06 -1.01 3.25
CA GLY A 82 -9.27 0.43 3.14
C GLY A 82 -10.46 0.91 3.98
N SER A 83 -10.37 2.13 4.47
CA SER A 83 -11.42 2.77 5.25
C SER A 83 -12.75 2.78 4.46
N ARG A 84 -13.84 2.35 5.10
CA ARG A 84 -15.18 2.32 4.46
C ARG A 84 -15.57 3.69 3.90
N LYS A 85 -15.21 4.76 4.59
CA LYS A 85 -15.47 6.13 4.15
C LYS A 85 -14.76 6.45 2.83
N GLU A 86 -13.49 6.05 2.71
CA GLU A 86 -12.71 6.28 1.49
C GLU A 86 -13.23 5.44 0.30
N VAL A 87 -13.70 4.21 0.56
CA VAL A 87 -14.35 3.38 -0.47
C VAL A 87 -15.64 4.02 -0.96
N ILE A 88 -16.47 4.54 -0.05
CA ILE A 88 -17.71 5.26 -0.41
C ILE A 88 -17.37 6.50 -1.23
N ASN A 89 -16.45 7.34 -0.76
CA ASN A 89 -16.02 8.54 -1.47
C ASN A 89 -15.50 8.20 -2.88
N ALA A 90 -14.71 7.13 -3.03
CA ALA A 90 -14.20 6.70 -4.32
C ALA A 90 -15.31 6.27 -5.29
N LYS A 91 -16.34 5.56 -4.79
CA LYS A 91 -17.54 5.21 -5.58
C LYS A 91 -18.32 6.44 -6.01
N GLU A 92 -18.53 7.38 -5.11
CA GLU A 92 -19.22 8.65 -5.40
C GLU A 92 -18.47 9.51 -6.43
N GLU A 93 -17.12 9.47 -6.41
CA GLU A 93 -16.29 10.12 -7.41
C GLU A 93 -16.24 9.37 -8.76
N GLY A 94 -16.89 8.21 -8.89
CA GLY A 94 -17.05 7.48 -10.16
C GLY A 94 -16.04 6.36 -10.39
N VAL A 95 -15.34 5.88 -9.34
CA VAL A 95 -14.47 4.71 -9.44
C VAL A 95 -15.31 3.44 -9.61
N ASN A 96 -14.96 2.62 -10.61
CA ASN A 96 -15.55 1.30 -10.81
C ASN A 96 -14.79 0.25 -9.99
N PHE A 97 -15.48 -0.51 -9.14
CA PHE A 97 -14.89 -1.57 -8.33
C PHE A 97 -15.17 -2.96 -8.90
N VAL A 98 -14.11 -3.75 -9.05
CA VAL A 98 -14.17 -5.16 -9.45
C VAL A 98 -13.64 -6.00 -8.30
N PHE A 99 -14.57 -6.53 -7.52
CA PHE A 99 -14.27 -7.41 -6.39
C PHE A 99 -14.06 -8.86 -6.81
N ASN A 100 -13.49 -9.66 -5.90
CA ASN A 100 -13.23 -11.09 -6.12
C ASN A 100 -12.49 -11.34 -7.43
N SER A 101 -11.51 -10.50 -7.74
CA SER A 101 -10.74 -10.55 -8.97
C SER A 101 -9.26 -10.33 -8.67
N GLN A 102 -8.44 -11.33 -9.00
CA GLN A 102 -7.00 -11.31 -8.77
C GLN A 102 -6.27 -11.11 -10.10
N PRO A 103 -5.35 -10.12 -10.20
CA PRO A 103 -4.51 -9.97 -11.37
C PRO A 103 -3.56 -11.16 -11.51
N ILE A 104 -3.36 -11.63 -12.73
CA ILE A 104 -2.45 -12.74 -13.07
C ILE A 104 -1.43 -12.34 -14.12
N GLU A 105 -1.72 -11.36 -14.98
CA GLU A 105 -0.82 -10.88 -16.01
C GLU A 105 -1.19 -9.47 -16.46
N ILE A 106 -0.21 -8.63 -16.73
CA ILE A 106 -0.39 -7.36 -17.46
C ILE A 106 -0.01 -7.61 -18.92
N LEU A 107 -0.93 -7.31 -19.82
CA LEU A 107 -0.80 -7.56 -21.26
C LEU A 107 -0.31 -6.31 -21.97
N GLY A 108 0.53 -6.51 -22.99
CA GLY A 108 1.07 -5.49 -23.85
C GLY A 108 2.43 -5.92 -24.40
N ASN A 109 2.94 -5.20 -25.38
CA ASN A 109 4.28 -5.41 -25.93
C ASN A 109 5.31 -4.52 -25.19
N ASP A 110 5.34 -3.22 -25.51
CA ASP A 110 6.24 -2.25 -24.87
C ASP A 110 5.58 -1.54 -23.69
N LYS A 111 4.29 -1.30 -23.79
CA LYS A 111 3.46 -0.61 -22.79
C LYS A 111 2.23 -1.44 -22.44
N VAL A 112 1.61 -1.09 -21.34
CA VAL A 112 0.35 -1.72 -20.92
C VAL A 112 -0.75 -1.47 -21.94
N GLU A 113 -1.54 -2.50 -22.24
CA GLU A 113 -2.72 -2.46 -23.12
C GLU A 113 -3.95 -3.03 -22.38
N ALA A 114 -3.74 -4.00 -21.52
CA ALA A 114 -4.80 -4.61 -20.71
C ALA A 114 -4.23 -5.31 -19.48
N ILE A 115 -5.13 -5.71 -18.59
CA ILE A 115 -4.81 -6.59 -17.47
C ILE A 115 -5.67 -7.84 -17.54
N LYS A 116 -5.05 -9.00 -17.37
CA LYS A 116 -5.72 -10.29 -17.22
C LYS A 116 -5.88 -10.63 -15.75
N THR A 117 -7.08 -10.95 -15.35
CA THR A 117 -7.44 -11.35 -13.99
C THR A 117 -8.07 -12.72 -13.96
N ILE A 118 -8.15 -13.31 -12.78
CA ILE A 118 -8.92 -14.53 -12.51
C ILE A 118 -9.90 -14.24 -11.38
N SER A 119 -11.13 -14.77 -11.47
CA SER A 119 -12.08 -14.64 -10.40
C SER A 119 -11.64 -15.43 -9.16
N THR A 120 -11.98 -14.94 -7.97
CA THR A 120 -11.66 -15.59 -6.70
C THR A 120 -12.91 -15.87 -5.90
N ARG A 121 -12.87 -16.88 -5.05
CA ARG A 121 -13.80 -17.08 -3.94
C ARG A 121 -13.04 -17.00 -2.62
N LEU A 122 -13.69 -16.62 -1.55
CA LEU A 122 -13.05 -16.57 -0.24
C LEU A 122 -13.10 -17.95 0.42
N ALA A 123 -11.98 -18.36 0.99
CA ALA A 123 -11.91 -19.51 1.91
C ALA A 123 -12.64 -19.20 3.20
N ASP A 124 -12.83 -20.23 4.03
CA ASP A 124 -13.25 -20.04 5.41
C ASP A 124 -12.21 -19.20 6.18
N PRO A 125 -12.63 -18.42 7.19
CA PRO A 125 -11.71 -17.60 7.96
C PRO A 125 -10.67 -18.47 8.67
N ASP A 126 -9.41 -18.00 8.66
CA ASP A 126 -8.33 -18.56 9.47
C ASP A 126 -8.52 -18.21 10.97
N HIS A 127 -7.58 -18.64 11.82
CA HIS A 127 -7.60 -18.38 13.26
C HIS A 127 -7.58 -16.88 13.63
N ASN A 128 -7.18 -16.01 12.70
CA ASN A 128 -7.21 -14.55 12.84
C ASN A 128 -8.45 -13.92 12.19
N GLY A 129 -9.42 -14.72 11.74
CA GLY A 129 -10.61 -14.24 11.03
C GLY A 129 -10.36 -13.81 9.58
N ARG A 130 -9.15 -14.00 9.04
CA ARG A 130 -8.79 -13.59 7.69
C ARG A 130 -9.21 -14.65 6.68
N ARG A 131 -9.91 -14.21 5.62
CA ARG A 131 -10.32 -15.06 4.51
C ARG A 131 -9.33 -14.96 3.35
N VAL A 132 -8.75 -16.09 2.96
CA VAL A 132 -7.79 -16.15 1.84
C VAL A 132 -8.55 -16.26 0.52
N PRO A 133 -8.23 -15.46 -0.51
CA PRO A 133 -8.82 -15.61 -1.83
C PRO A 133 -8.28 -16.86 -2.53
N ILE A 134 -9.18 -17.70 -3.04
CA ILE A 134 -8.87 -18.91 -3.81
C ILE A 134 -9.26 -18.65 -5.28
N PRO A 135 -8.34 -18.76 -6.24
CA PRO A 135 -8.65 -18.62 -7.66
C PRO A 135 -9.66 -19.67 -8.14
N ILE A 136 -10.56 -19.27 -9.03
CA ILE A 136 -11.51 -20.14 -9.71
C ILE A 136 -10.96 -20.42 -11.12
N THR A 137 -10.65 -21.66 -11.41
CA THR A 137 -10.16 -22.09 -12.74
C THR A 137 -11.11 -21.71 -13.86
N ASN A 138 -10.58 -21.35 -15.03
CA ASN A 138 -11.33 -21.00 -16.23
C ASN A 138 -12.31 -19.81 -16.03
N SER A 139 -11.92 -18.85 -15.20
CA SER A 139 -12.72 -17.64 -14.92
C SER A 139 -11.99 -16.34 -15.28
N GLU A 140 -11.04 -16.45 -16.21
CA GLU A 140 -10.20 -15.34 -16.61
C GLU A 140 -11.04 -14.24 -17.28
N LYS A 141 -10.65 -12.98 -17.00
CA LYS A 141 -11.24 -11.78 -17.61
C LYS A 141 -10.13 -10.83 -18.02
N ILE A 142 -10.39 -10.05 -19.06
CA ILE A 142 -9.48 -9.02 -19.55
C ILE A 142 -10.15 -7.66 -19.37
N PHE A 143 -9.38 -6.72 -18.82
CA PHE A 143 -9.77 -5.31 -18.68
C PHE A 143 -8.76 -4.46 -19.45
N ASN A 144 -9.23 -3.66 -20.39
CA ASN A 144 -8.39 -2.73 -21.12
C ASN A 144 -7.83 -1.68 -20.16
N ALA A 145 -6.57 -1.28 -20.36
CA ALA A 145 -5.91 -0.27 -19.54
C ALA A 145 -4.80 0.44 -20.33
N ASP A 146 -4.75 1.76 -20.24
CA ASP A 146 -3.65 2.58 -20.73
C ASP A 146 -2.56 2.75 -19.66
N ALA A 147 -2.93 2.58 -18.40
CA ALA A 147 -2.03 2.62 -17.26
C ALA A 147 -2.51 1.68 -16.13
N VAL A 148 -1.55 1.08 -15.43
CA VAL A 148 -1.79 0.26 -14.23
C VAL A 148 -1.01 0.83 -13.06
N ILE A 149 -1.68 0.98 -11.90
CA ILE A 149 -1.05 1.36 -10.64
C ILE A 149 -1.11 0.20 -9.66
N VAL A 150 0.06 -0.23 -9.19
CA VAL A 150 0.19 -1.34 -8.23
C VAL A 150 0.22 -0.79 -6.81
N ALA A 151 -0.81 -1.10 -6.01
CA ALA A 151 -1.04 -0.60 -4.65
C ALA A 151 -1.19 -1.77 -3.65
N PHE A 152 -0.24 -2.71 -3.64
CA PHE A 152 -0.27 -3.91 -2.79
C PHE A 152 0.27 -3.70 -1.36
N GLY A 153 0.49 -2.45 -0.96
CA GLY A 153 1.01 -2.07 0.35
C GLY A 153 2.54 -2.06 0.41
N PHE A 154 3.05 -1.99 1.62
CA PHE A 154 4.46 -1.79 1.90
C PHE A 154 5.02 -2.91 2.78
N ARG A 155 6.33 -3.05 2.79
CA ARG A 155 7.08 -3.81 3.79
C ARG A 155 7.93 -2.84 4.60
N ALA A 156 8.21 -3.18 5.82
CA ALA A 156 9.20 -2.47 6.62
C ALA A 156 10.53 -2.45 5.87
N SER A 157 11.19 -1.31 5.90
CA SER A 157 12.52 -1.09 5.30
C SER A 157 13.41 -0.46 6.37
N PRO A 158 13.91 -1.26 7.32
CA PRO A 158 14.76 -0.76 8.38
C PRO A 158 16.02 -0.15 7.77
N PRO A 159 16.60 0.88 8.41
CA PRO A 159 17.83 1.48 7.93
C PRO A 159 19.01 0.50 8.07
N ASN A 160 19.94 0.55 7.14
CA ASN A 160 21.09 -0.37 7.10
C ASN A 160 21.98 -0.32 8.35
N TRP A 161 21.96 0.81 9.07
CA TRP A 161 22.71 0.97 10.32
C TRP A 161 22.05 0.31 11.54
N ALA A 162 20.85 -0.27 11.41
CA ALA A 162 20.18 -0.89 12.55
C ALA A 162 21.01 -2.00 13.20
N GLU A 163 21.70 -2.82 12.41
CA GLU A 163 22.60 -3.86 12.89
C GLU A 163 23.82 -3.27 13.61
N ASP A 164 24.41 -2.19 13.09
CA ASP A 164 25.58 -1.53 13.67
C ASP A 164 25.29 -1.00 15.09
N TYR A 165 24.04 -0.67 15.36
CA TYR A 165 23.58 -0.19 16.68
C TYR A 165 22.90 -1.29 17.50
N SER A 166 23.00 -2.55 17.13
CA SER A 166 22.43 -3.69 17.85
C SER A 166 20.92 -3.57 18.05
N ILE A 167 20.21 -3.07 17.03
CA ILE A 167 18.75 -3.00 17.02
C ILE A 167 18.21 -4.29 16.39
N ASN A 168 17.53 -5.10 17.18
CA ASN A 168 16.90 -6.33 16.69
C ASN A 168 15.67 -6.02 15.85
N LEU A 169 15.49 -6.83 14.81
CA LEU A 169 14.33 -6.78 13.92
C LEU A 169 13.54 -8.09 14.04
N LYS A 170 12.21 -7.96 14.01
CA LYS A 170 11.30 -9.10 13.88
C LYS A 170 11.43 -9.71 12.48
N GLN A 171 10.96 -10.94 12.27
CA GLN A 171 11.04 -11.63 10.97
C GLN A 171 10.43 -10.86 9.79
N ASN A 172 9.49 -9.97 10.06
CA ASN A 172 8.82 -9.11 9.07
C ASN A 172 9.56 -7.78 8.82
N GLY A 173 10.74 -7.57 9.42
CA GLY A 173 11.57 -6.37 9.30
C GLY A 173 11.15 -5.20 10.19
N LEU A 174 10.17 -5.37 11.05
CA LEU A 174 9.80 -4.37 12.06
C LEU A 174 10.81 -4.36 13.20
N VAL A 175 11.01 -3.18 13.80
CA VAL A 175 11.88 -3.02 14.96
C VAL A 175 11.25 -3.72 16.16
N ASP A 176 12.06 -4.50 16.88
CA ASP A 176 11.64 -5.15 18.10
C ASP A 176 11.81 -4.20 19.31
N VAL A 177 10.68 -3.90 19.97
CA VAL A 177 10.62 -3.03 21.18
C VAL A 177 9.98 -3.76 22.36
N ASP A 178 9.60 -5.03 22.18
CA ASP A 178 8.94 -5.83 23.22
C ASP A 178 9.97 -6.57 24.11
N CYS A 179 11.23 -6.13 24.08
CA CYS A 179 12.35 -6.80 24.74
C CYS A 179 12.61 -6.33 26.17
N HIS A 180 11.89 -5.30 26.64
CA HIS A 180 12.05 -4.75 27.99
C HIS A 180 10.69 -4.50 28.65
N ASP A 181 10.51 -5.01 29.87
CA ASP A 181 9.25 -4.87 30.64
C ASP A 181 9.06 -3.49 31.29
N GLU A 182 10.12 -2.68 31.38
CA GLU A 182 10.12 -1.46 32.18
C GLU A 182 9.95 -0.17 31.39
N LEU A 183 10.35 -0.17 30.10
CA LEU A 183 10.34 1.02 29.26
C LEU A 183 9.70 0.72 27.89
N ASP A 184 8.48 1.20 27.70
CA ASP A 184 7.77 1.07 26.44
C ASP A 184 8.56 1.68 25.28
N PHE A 185 8.52 1.03 24.11
CA PHE A 185 9.18 1.50 22.88
C PHE A 185 10.72 1.53 22.90
N GLN A 186 11.36 1.02 23.94
CA GLN A 186 12.82 0.84 23.98
C GLN A 186 13.21 -0.33 23.08
N THR A 187 14.23 -0.16 22.24
CA THR A 187 14.80 -1.24 21.41
C THR A 187 15.78 -2.09 22.21
N THR A 188 16.34 -3.12 21.60
CA THR A 188 17.46 -3.89 22.20
C THR A 188 18.69 -3.04 22.51
N ASN A 189 18.84 -1.89 21.86
CA ASN A 189 19.81 -0.86 22.29
C ASN A 189 19.16 0.08 23.28
N PRO A 190 19.61 0.12 24.55
CA PRO A 190 18.95 0.88 25.62
C PRO A 190 18.91 2.40 25.39
N LYS A 191 19.70 2.93 24.45
CA LYS A 191 19.74 4.36 24.10
C LYS A 191 18.83 4.72 22.94
N ILE A 192 18.17 3.73 22.30
CA ILE A 192 17.37 3.94 21.11
C ILE A 192 15.93 3.48 21.37
N PHE A 193 14.99 4.34 21.00
CA PHE A 193 13.55 4.10 21.09
C PHE A 193 12.94 4.17 19.70
N SER A 194 11.89 3.39 19.44
CA SER A 194 11.22 3.34 18.15
C SER A 194 9.71 3.19 18.31
N GLY A 195 8.94 3.85 17.45
CA GLY A 195 7.47 3.75 17.41
C GLY A 195 6.94 3.97 16.00
N GLY A 196 5.62 3.97 15.85
CA GLY A 196 4.93 4.15 14.58
C GLY A 196 5.11 2.97 13.63
N ASP A 197 5.11 3.24 12.33
CA ASP A 197 5.13 2.22 11.28
C ASP A 197 6.36 1.30 11.35
N MET A 198 7.47 1.75 11.92
CA MET A 198 8.67 0.93 12.08
C MET A 198 8.51 -0.20 13.11
N VAL A 199 7.57 -0.06 14.05
CA VAL A 199 7.29 -1.04 15.11
C VAL A 199 6.04 -1.84 14.80
N ARG A 200 4.98 -1.16 14.36
CA ARG A 200 3.63 -1.70 14.19
C ARG A 200 3.35 -2.20 12.76
N GLY A 201 4.06 -1.67 11.78
CA GLY A 201 3.71 -1.73 10.37
C GLY A 201 2.87 -0.53 9.97
N SER A 202 2.40 -0.51 8.73
CA SER A 202 1.59 0.60 8.19
C SER A 202 0.31 0.79 9.01
N ASP A 203 0.15 1.94 9.64
CA ASP A 203 -0.99 2.28 10.49
C ASP A 203 -1.32 3.78 10.38
N LEU A 204 -2.23 4.27 11.23
CA LEU A 204 -2.69 5.66 11.23
C LEU A 204 -1.64 6.59 11.84
N VAL A 205 -1.57 7.80 11.31
CA VAL A 205 -0.69 8.85 11.86
C VAL A 205 -0.99 9.19 13.33
N VAL A 206 -2.27 9.07 13.75
CA VAL A 206 -2.64 9.31 15.15
C VAL A 206 -2.04 8.28 16.09
N THR A 207 -1.91 7.01 15.65
CA THR A 207 -1.24 5.94 16.38
C THR A 207 0.25 6.24 16.51
N ALA A 208 0.91 6.64 15.43
CA ALA A 208 2.33 6.99 15.43
C ALA A 208 2.62 8.19 16.35
N VAL A 209 1.76 9.20 16.37
CA VAL A 209 1.86 10.35 17.28
C VAL A 209 1.71 9.92 18.73
N TRP A 210 0.75 9.03 19.03
CA TRP A 210 0.56 8.50 20.38
C TRP A 210 1.79 7.71 20.84
N GLU A 211 2.30 6.78 20.03
CA GLU A 211 3.49 6.00 20.34
C GLU A 211 4.72 6.87 20.56
N GLY A 212 4.92 7.91 19.74
CA GLY A 212 6.00 8.89 19.96
C GLY A 212 5.91 9.62 21.30
N ARG A 213 4.69 9.92 21.76
CA ARG A 213 4.48 10.54 23.08
C ARG A 213 4.74 9.55 24.22
N GLU A 214 4.34 8.30 24.10
CA GLU A 214 4.63 7.27 25.10
C GLU A 214 6.14 6.95 25.14
N ALA A 215 6.79 6.83 23.99
CA ALA A 215 8.23 6.68 23.91
C ALA A 215 8.99 7.84 24.59
N ALA A 216 8.50 9.07 24.45
CA ALA A 216 9.09 10.22 25.14
C ALA A 216 9.02 10.11 26.67
N LYS A 217 7.94 9.54 27.24
CA LYS A 217 7.84 9.27 28.68
C LYS A 217 8.89 8.25 29.13
N SER A 218 9.07 7.17 28.35
CA SER A 218 10.09 6.15 28.61
C SER A 218 11.51 6.73 28.52
N ILE A 219 11.78 7.60 27.53
CA ILE A 219 13.06 8.31 27.42
C ILE A 219 13.32 9.19 28.66
N ILE A 220 12.32 9.94 29.10
CA ILE A 220 12.43 10.78 30.32
C ILE A 220 12.78 9.90 31.52
N LYS A 221 12.09 8.79 31.74
CA LYS A 221 12.40 7.85 32.81
C LYS A 221 13.83 7.33 32.69
N TYR A 222 14.23 6.86 31.51
CA TYR A 222 15.58 6.33 31.23
C TYR A 222 16.72 7.33 31.53
N VAL A 223 16.48 8.63 31.32
CA VAL A 223 17.52 9.67 31.54
C VAL A 223 17.61 10.09 33.00
N HIS A 224 16.55 9.90 33.77
CA HIS A 224 16.49 10.31 35.17
C HIS A 224 16.85 9.19 36.16
N ASP A 225 16.80 7.94 35.74
CA ASP A 225 17.27 6.76 36.51
C ASP A 225 18.78 6.53 36.26
#